data_04832e83518d1ea4316d25d286b4ad59
#
_entry.id   04832e83518d1ea4316d25d286b4ad59
#
_cell.length_a   1.000
_cell.length_b   1.000
_cell.length_c   1.000
_cell.angle_alpha   90.00
_cell.angle_beta   90.00
_cell.angle_gamma   90.00
#
_symmetry.space_group_name_H-M   'P 1'
#
loop_
_entity.id
_entity.type
_entity.pdbx_description
1 polymer ?
#
loop_
_entity_poly.entity_id
_entity_poly.type
_entity_poly.pdbx_seq_one_letter_code
_entity_poly.pdbx_strand_id
1 'polypeptide(L)'
;ASYGDFAILYRTNAQSRVIESTLVNYGIPHKVFGGVRFYQRKEIADIMAYLRAIANPDDDVAFSRIINVPRRGIGDKTIDELAAAAEKSGQSMLVTALSGEGLPPKIEQKLKGIVDLMSELMAQSTLMPLSDFAKYLVDKIEYQAYLISEDKKGDALMRMDNISELIGNIKEIERDVPEGESALSVFLESVALVSDIDSLDESEGAVALMTLHSAKGLEFPVVFMAGMEENVFP
;
A
#
# COMPACT_ATOMS: atom_id res chain seq x y z
N ALA A 1 3.00 25.33 24.11
CA ALA A 1 2.12 24.37 23.46
C ALA A 1 2.93 23.11 23.18
N SER A 2 2.38 21.94 23.51
CA SER A 2 2.95 20.63 23.17
C SER A 2 2.32 20.14 21.85
N TYR A 3 2.90 19.16 21.21
CA TYR A 3 2.32 18.59 19.99
C TYR A 3 0.88 18.06 20.20
N GLY A 4 0.56 17.59 21.42
CA GLY A 4 -0.80 17.16 21.78
C GLY A 4 -1.85 18.27 21.83
N ASP A 5 -1.45 19.54 21.80
CA ASP A 5 -2.37 20.69 21.78
C ASP A 5 -2.92 20.95 20.37
N PHE A 6 -2.37 20.29 19.34
CA PHE A 6 -2.68 20.55 17.94
C PHE A 6 -3.52 19.42 17.32
N ALA A 7 -4.51 19.81 16.53
CA ALA A 7 -5.25 18.91 15.65
C ALA A 7 -5.26 19.43 14.20
N ILE A 8 -5.11 18.53 13.25
CA ILE A 8 -5.29 18.80 11.82
C ILE A 8 -6.51 18.02 11.35
N LEU A 9 -7.53 18.75 10.93
CA LEU A 9 -8.80 18.20 10.46
C LEU A 9 -8.88 18.28 8.94
N TYR A 10 -9.36 17.20 8.32
CA TYR A 10 -9.56 17.10 6.88
C TYR A 10 -10.90 16.46 6.54
N ARG A 11 -11.34 16.61 5.30
CA ARG A 11 -12.66 16.10 4.85
C ARG A 11 -12.62 14.61 4.55
N THR A 12 -11.60 14.14 3.84
CA THR A 12 -11.47 12.76 3.38
C THR A 12 -10.15 12.14 3.83
N ASN A 13 -10.17 10.83 4.05
CA ASN A 13 -8.96 10.11 4.44
C ASN A 13 -7.84 10.17 3.38
N ALA A 14 -8.16 10.37 2.10
CA ALA A 14 -7.14 10.52 1.05
C ALA A 14 -6.21 11.72 1.32
N GLN A 15 -6.75 12.83 1.86
CA GLN A 15 -5.98 14.03 2.17
C GLN A 15 -4.95 13.83 3.29
N SER A 16 -5.07 12.78 4.12
CA SER A 16 -4.15 12.57 5.24
C SER A 16 -2.72 12.26 4.78
N ARG A 17 -2.52 11.63 3.62
CA ARG A 17 -1.19 11.22 3.14
C ARG A 17 -0.19 12.38 3.07
N VAL A 18 -0.56 13.46 2.40
CA VAL A 18 0.33 14.64 2.25
C VAL A 18 0.69 15.21 3.62
N ILE A 19 -0.31 15.26 4.52
CA ILE A 19 -0.11 15.77 5.88
C ILE A 19 0.79 14.81 6.66
N GLU A 20 0.52 13.51 6.65
CA GLU A 20 1.33 12.47 7.30
C GLU A 20 2.79 12.54 6.81
N SER A 21 3.01 12.50 5.49
CA SER A 21 4.36 12.58 4.90
C SER A 21 5.08 13.88 5.26
N THR A 22 4.38 15.01 5.28
CA THR A 22 4.97 16.31 5.67
C THR A 22 5.38 16.30 7.13
N LEU A 23 4.53 15.84 8.04
CA LEU A 23 4.86 15.78 9.46
C LEU A 23 6.05 14.84 9.74
N VAL A 24 6.11 13.71 9.05
CA VAL A 24 7.26 12.79 9.09
C VAL A 24 8.53 13.48 8.64
N ASN A 25 8.53 14.14 7.48
CA ASN A 25 9.70 14.84 6.94
C ASN A 25 10.24 15.92 7.88
N TYR A 26 9.38 16.55 8.68
CA TYR A 26 9.77 17.51 9.70
C TYR A 26 10.02 16.90 11.08
N GLY A 27 9.95 15.57 11.23
CA GLY A 27 10.13 14.89 12.51
C GLY A 27 9.06 15.23 13.55
N ILE A 28 7.84 15.59 13.11
CA ILE A 28 6.74 15.98 13.98
C ILE A 28 5.92 14.74 14.33
N PRO A 29 5.87 14.33 15.63
CA PRO A 29 5.08 13.18 16.05
C PRO A 29 3.59 13.43 15.84
N HIS A 30 2.91 12.48 15.23
CA HIS A 30 1.47 12.58 14.92
C HIS A 30 0.74 11.26 15.08
N LYS A 31 -0.59 11.34 15.24
CA LYS A 31 -1.47 10.17 15.38
C LYS A 31 -2.74 10.35 14.58
N VAL A 32 -3.06 9.37 13.74
CA VAL A 32 -4.30 9.36 12.97
C VAL A 32 -5.42 8.77 13.82
N PHE A 33 -6.47 9.57 14.09
CA PHE A 33 -7.64 9.16 14.87
C PHE A 33 -8.82 8.81 13.97
N GLY A 34 -9.51 7.73 14.31
CA GLY A 34 -10.69 7.28 13.57
C GLY A 34 -10.41 6.71 12.19
N GLY A 35 -9.14 6.46 11.86
CA GLY A 35 -8.71 5.89 10.61
C GLY A 35 -7.48 4.99 10.77
N VAL A 36 -7.12 4.32 9.68
CA VAL A 36 -5.85 3.58 9.56
C VAL A 36 -4.87 4.48 8.83
N ARG A 37 -3.59 4.50 9.25
CA ARG A 37 -2.51 5.24 8.56
C ARG A 37 -2.52 4.90 7.07
N PHE A 38 -2.15 5.85 6.23
CA PHE A 38 -2.33 5.74 4.78
C PHE A 38 -1.76 4.43 4.22
N TYR A 39 -0.49 4.12 4.51
CA TYR A 39 0.17 2.91 4.00
C TYR A 39 -0.31 1.60 4.66
N GLN A 40 -1.04 1.67 5.76
CA GLN A 40 -1.63 0.51 6.43
C GLN A 40 -3.06 0.22 5.96
N ARG A 41 -3.69 1.11 5.17
CA ARG A 41 -5.01 0.84 4.57
C ARG A 41 -4.94 -0.39 3.69
N LYS A 42 -5.97 -1.24 3.77
CA LYS A 42 -5.96 -2.55 3.09
C LYS A 42 -5.62 -2.43 1.60
N GLU A 43 -6.30 -1.54 0.89
CA GLU A 43 -6.13 -1.32 -0.54
C GLU A 43 -4.72 -0.82 -0.89
N ILE A 44 -4.13 0.04 -0.07
CA ILE A 44 -2.77 0.53 -0.24
C ILE A 44 -1.77 -0.57 0.05
N ALA A 45 -1.92 -1.26 1.17
CA ALA A 45 -1.04 -2.36 1.55
C ALA A 45 -1.08 -3.53 0.55
N ASP A 46 -2.22 -3.77 -0.12
CA ASP A 46 -2.33 -4.78 -1.18
C ASP A 46 -1.52 -4.36 -2.42
N ILE A 47 -1.64 -3.11 -2.90
CA ILE A 47 -0.84 -2.61 -4.04
C ILE A 47 0.64 -2.55 -3.69
N MET A 48 0.99 -2.07 -2.49
CA MET A 48 2.37 -2.05 -2.00
C MET A 48 2.99 -3.46 -1.95
N ALA A 49 2.22 -4.47 -1.57
CA ALA A 49 2.71 -5.85 -1.56
C ALA A 49 3.00 -6.38 -2.98
N TYR A 50 2.21 -6.01 -4.00
CA TYR A 50 2.56 -6.29 -5.39
C TYR A 50 3.87 -5.62 -5.79
N LEU A 51 4.03 -4.33 -5.51
CA LEU A 51 5.25 -3.58 -5.84
C LEU A 51 6.47 -4.18 -5.13
N ARG A 52 6.35 -4.57 -3.85
CA ARG A 52 7.43 -5.22 -3.09
C ARG A 52 7.79 -6.59 -3.65
N ALA A 53 6.82 -7.44 -3.96
CA ALA A 53 7.07 -8.76 -4.53
C ALA A 53 7.71 -8.69 -5.93
N ILE A 54 7.43 -7.62 -6.70
CA ILE A 54 8.05 -7.36 -8.00
C ILE A 54 9.48 -6.86 -7.82
N ALA A 55 9.74 -5.96 -6.87
CA ALA A 55 11.07 -5.44 -6.57
C ALA A 55 11.98 -6.50 -5.94
N ASN A 56 11.42 -7.35 -5.09
CA ASN A 56 12.13 -8.42 -4.41
C ASN A 56 11.31 -9.72 -4.40
N PRO A 57 11.59 -10.64 -5.34
CA PRO A 57 10.90 -11.94 -5.39
C PRO A 57 11.10 -12.82 -4.15
N ASP A 58 12.06 -12.48 -3.29
CA ASP A 58 12.31 -13.19 -2.03
C ASP A 58 11.47 -12.69 -0.86
N ASP A 59 10.59 -11.68 -1.08
CA ASP A 59 9.66 -11.18 -0.06
C ASP A 59 8.42 -12.08 0.04
N ASP A 60 8.53 -13.16 0.79
CA ASP A 60 7.44 -14.10 1.04
C ASP A 60 6.25 -13.47 1.77
N VAL A 61 6.48 -12.44 2.58
CA VAL A 61 5.40 -11.72 3.27
C VAL A 61 4.54 -10.96 2.25
N ALA A 62 5.19 -10.25 1.32
CA ALA A 62 4.51 -9.55 0.25
C ALA A 62 3.79 -10.53 -0.68
N PHE A 63 4.44 -11.61 -1.09
CA PHE A 63 3.83 -12.59 -1.98
C PHE A 63 2.66 -13.33 -1.34
N SER A 64 2.77 -13.75 -0.08
CA SER A 64 1.68 -14.40 0.67
C SER A 64 0.45 -13.51 0.77
N ARG A 65 0.64 -12.20 0.87
CA ARG A 65 -0.47 -11.24 0.89
C ARG A 65 -1.23 -11.19 -0.43
N ILE A 66 -0.53 -11.24 -1.56
CA ILE A 66 -1.13 -11.01 -2.88
C ILE A 66 -1.54 -12.27 -3.63
N ILE A 67 -1.06 -13.44 -3.24
CA ILE A 67 -1.27 -14.69 -3.97
C ILE A 67 -2.76 -14.97 -4.28
N ASN A 68 -3.65 -14.54 -3.39
CA ASN A 68 -5.10 -14.69 -3.55
C ASN A 68 -5.86 -13.34 -3.39
N VAL A 69 -5.23 -12.23 -3.69
CA VAL A 69 -5.83 -10.88 -3.69
C VAL A 69 -5.51 -10.18 -5.02
N PRO A 70 -6.52 -9.89 -5.86
CA PRO A 70 -7.92 -10.36 -5.82
C PRO A 70 -8.08 -11.88 -5.79
N ARG A 71 -9.27 -12.38 -5.45
CA ARG A 71 -9.51 -13.82 -5.28
C ARG A 71 -9.25 -14.61 -6.55
N ARG A 72 -8.40 -15.65 -6.46
CA ARG A 72 -8.00 -16.54 -7.58
C ARG A 72 -8.34 -18.00 -7.32
N GLY A 73 -9.09 -18.29 -6.23
CA GLY A 73 -9.40 -19.66 -5.86
C GLY A 73 -8.20 -20.45 -5.31
N ILE A 74 -7.13 -19.76 -4.92
CA ILE A 74 -5.96 -20.37 -4.28
C ILE A 74 -6.27 -20.47 -2.78
N GLY A 75 -6.53 -21.69 -2.31
CA GLY A 75 -6.83 -21.94 -0.88
C GLY A 75 -5.58 -22.27 -0.07
N ASP A 76 -5.72 -22.24 1.27
CA ASP A 76 -4.66 -22.43 2.24
C ASP A 76 -3.81 -23.69 1.98
N LYS A 77 -4.45 -24.83 1.64
CA LYS A 77 -3.72 -26.05 1.31
C LYS A 77 -2.74 -25.89 0.13
N THR A 78 -3.09 -25.07 -0.87
CA THR A 78 -2.19 -24.80 -2.01
C THR A 78 -1.03 -23.91 -1.58
N ILE A 79 -1.30 -22.96 -0.70
CA ILE A 79 -0.29 -22.07 -0.11
C ILE A 79 0.67 -22.87 0.76
N ASP A 80 0.17 -23.76 1.62
CA ASP A 80 0.97 -24.65 2.48
C ASP A 80 1.88 -25.57 1.67
N GLU A 81 1.36 -26.17 0.58
CA GLU A 81 2.16 -27.03 -0.30
C GLU A 81 3.25 -26.23 -1.04
N LEU A 82 2.96 -24.98 -1.46
CA LEU A 82 3.95 -24.09 -2.05
C LEU A 82 5.03 -23.70 -1.02
N ALA A 83 4.64 -23.32 0.18
CA ALA A 83 5.56 -22.96 1.26
C ALA A 83 6.50 -24.12 1.62
N ALA A 84 5.96 -25.35 1.73
CA ALA A 84 6.76 -26.55 2.00
C ALA A 84 7.75 -26.87 0.86
N ALA A 85 7.37 -26.64 -0.39
CA ALA A 85 8.28 -26.82 -1.53
C ALA A 85 9.38 -25.75 -1.52
N ALA A 86 9.04 -24.50 -1.23
CA ALA A 86 9.96 -23.37 -1.11
C ALA A 86 11.00 -23.62 0.00
N GLU A 87 10.54 -24.01 1.19
CA GLU A 87 11.44 -24.37 2.30
C GLU A 87 12.40 -25.50 1.93
N LYS A 88 11.89 -26.55 1.26
CA LYS A 88 12.71 -27.70 0.85
C LYS A 88 13.78 -27.34 -0.19
N SER A 89 13.47 -26.41 -1.11
CA SER A 89 14.41 -25.96 -2.14
C SER A 89 15.35 -24.84 -1.65
N GLY A 90 15.06 -24.23 -0.48
CA GLY A 90 15.77 -23.05 0.02
C GLY A 90 15.54 -21.79 -0.82
N GLN A 91 14.38 -21.74 -1.51
CA GLN A 91 13.95 -20.60 -2.33
C GLN A 91 12.73 -19.93 -1.72
N SER A 92 12.41 -18.72 -2.18
CA SER A 92 11.16 -18.06 -1.81
C SER A 92 9.94 -18.70 -2.49
N MET A 93 8.76 -18.42 -1.94
CA MET A 93 7.50 -18.93 -2.49
C MET A 93 7.25 -18.46 -3.93
N LEU A 94 7.56 -17.18 -4.24
CA LEU A 94 7.38 -16.66 -5.59
C LEU A 94 8.36 -17.32 -6.56
N VAL A 95 9.65 -17.43 -6.21
CA VAL A 95 10.66 -18.07 -7.06
C VAL A 95 10.32 -19.54 -7.29
N THR A 96 9.88 -20.27 -6.26
CA THR A 96 9.42 -21.65 -6.37
C THR A 96 8.18 -21.78 -7.26
N ALA A 97 7.22 -20.85 -7.14
CA ALA A 97 6.04 -20.83 -8.00
C ALA A 97 6.41 -20.59 -9.48
N LEU A 98 7.34 -19.66 -9.74
CA LEU A 98 7.82 -19.31 -11.08
C LEU A 98 8.60 -20.46 -11.74
N SER A 99 9.44 -21.18 -10.98
CA SER A 99 10.25 -22.29 -11.49
C SER A 99 9.45 -23.60 -11.61
N GLY A 100 8.41 -23.77 -10.79
CA GLY A 100 7.68 -25.03 -10.64
C GLY A 100 8.46 -26.13 -9.90
N GLU A 101 9.68 -25.83 -9.42
CA GLU A 101 10.57 -26.83 -8.83
C GLU A 101 9.98 -27.43 -7.55
N GLY A 102 9.88 -28.77 -7.53
CA GLY A 102 9.37 -29.49 -6.38
C GLY A 102 7.85 -29.44 -6.16
N LEU A 103 7.11 -28.73 -7.05
CA LEU A 103 5.65 -28.63 -6.95
C LEU A 103 4.96 -29.83 -7.61
N PRO A 104 3.91 -30.39 -6.99
CA PRO A 104 3.04 -31.35 -7.65
C PRO A 104 2.32 -30.70 -8.86
N PRO A 105 2.10 -31.41 -10.00
CA PRO A 105 1.46 -30.84 -11.20
C PRO A 105 0.10 -30.19 -10.94
N LYS A 106 -0.66 -30.72 -9.99
CA LYS A 106 -1.97 -30.17 -9.58
C LYS A 106 -1.83 -28.80 -8.89
N ILE A 107 -0.74 -28.58 -8.17
CA ILE A 107 -0.45 -27.31 -7.51
C ILE A 107 0.05 -26.31 -8.52
N GLU A 108 0.99 -26.69 -9.40
CA GLU A 108 1.44 -25.84 -10.52
C GLU A 108 0.25 -25.32 -11.33
N GLN A 109 -0.70 -26.22 -11.69
CA GLN A 109 -1.89 -25.83 -12.44
C GLN A 109 -2.74 -24.79 -11.71
N LYS A 110 -2.87 -24.90 -10.38
CA LYS A 110 -3.60 -23.91 -9.57
C LYS A 110 -2.87 -22.56 -9.46
N LEU A 111 -1.55 -22.60 -9.44
CA LEU A 111 -0.71 -21.41 -9.35
C LEU A 111 -0.50 -20.73 -10.70
N LYS A 112 -0.80 -21.41 -11.83
CA LYS A 112 -0.52 -20.89 -13.17
C LYS A 112 -1.00 -19.47 -13.39
N GLY A 113 -2.21 -19.12 -12.96
CA GLY A 113 -2.76 -17.77 -13.14
C GLY A 113 -1.97 -16.66 -12.43
N ILE A 114 -1.52 -16.92 -11.20
CA ILE A 114 -0.68 -15.95 -10.48
C ILE A 114 0.75 -15.93 -11.02
N VAL A 115 1.29 -17.06 -11.45
CA VAL A 115 2.61 -17.15 -12.06
C VAL A 115 2.67 -16.36 -13.36
N ASP A 116 1.71 -16.58 -14.27
CA ASP A 116 1.60 -15.84 -15.53
C ASP A 116 1.46 -14.34 -15.27
N LEU A 117 0.63 -13.95 -14.30
CA LEU A 117 0.45 -12.56 -13.90
C LEU A 117 1.75 -11.93 -13.38
N MET A 118 2.42 -12.58 -12.42
CA MET A 118 3.65 -12.04 -11.83
C MET A 118 4.76 -11.93 -12.87
N SER A 119 4.90 -12.91 -13.75
CA SER A 119 5.87 -12.87 -14.86
C SER A 119 5.62 -11.67 -15.78
N GLU A 120 4.36 -11.39 -16.12
CA GLU A 120 3.99 -10.24 -16.93
C GLU A 120 4.25 -8.93 -16.20
N LEU A 121 3.84 -8.81 -14.93
CA LEU A 121 4.04 -7.60 -14.13
C LEU A 121 5.52 -7.29 -13.94
N MET A 122 6.35 -8.29 -13.66
CA MET A 122 7.80 -8.12 -13.53
C MET A 122 8.43 -7.63 -14.85
N ALA A 123 8.01 -8.17 -16.00
CA ALA A 123 8.45 -7.71 -17.30
C ALA A 123 8.02 -6.27 -17.59
N GLN A 124 6.75 -5.92 -17.30
CA GLN A 124 6.21 -4.58 -17.57
C GLN A 124 6.80 -3.51 -16.64
N SER A 125 7.16 -3.85 -15.40
CA SER A 125 7.75 -2.91 -14.44
C SER A 125 9.05 -2.25 -14.91
N THR A 126 9.75 -2.87 -15.86
CA THR A 126 11.01 -2.34 -16.43
C THR A 126 10.80 -1.56 -17.73
N LEU A 127 9.61 -1.60 -18.33
CA LEU A 127 9.34 -1.06 -19.67
C LEU A 127 8.63 0.30 -19.66
N MET A 128 8.11 0.73 -18.52
CA MET A 128 7.33 1.97 -18.42
C MET A 128 7.67 2.73 -17.12
N PRO A 129 7.37 4.04 -17.05
CA PRO A 129 7.49 4.82 -15.82
C PRO A 129 6.71 4.18 -14.67
N LEU A 130 7.22 4.30 -13.43
CA LEU A 130 6.62 3.64 -12.25
C LEU A 130 5.17 4.06 -12.01
N SER A 131 4.85 5.33 -12.21
CA SER A 131 3.47 5.83 -12.05
C SER A 131 2.51 5.24 -13.07
N ASP A 132 2.96 5.00 -14.31
CA ASP A 132 2.15 4.34 -15.33
C ASP A 132 2.07 2.84 -15.08
N PHE A 133 3.15 2.23 -14.60
CA PHE A 133 3.14 0.83 -14.17
C PHE A 133 2.18 0.58 -13.00
N ALA A 134 2.12 1.48 -12.03
CA ALA A 134 1.18 1.35 -10.92
C ALA A 134 -0.29 1.39 -11.38
N LYS A 135 -0.63 2.23 -12.36
CA LYS A 135 -1.96 2.22 -13.01
C LYS A 135 -2.21 0.90 -13.73
N TYR A 136 -1.25 0.50 -14.58
CA TYR A 136 -1.32 -0.77 -15.30
C TYR A 136 -1.53 -1.96 -14.35
N LEU A 137 -0.79 -2.02 -13.25
CA LEU A 137 -0.93 -3.03 -12.20
C LEU A 137 -2.38 -3.08 -11.67
N VAL A 138 -2.94 -1.94 -11.25
CA VAL A 138 -4.30 -1.83 -10.68
C VAL A 138 -5.35 -2.32 -11.69
N ASP A 139 -5.21 -1.92 -12.96
CA ASP A 139 -6.11 -2.31 -14.04
C ASP A 139 -5.96 -3.80 -14.38
N LYS A 140 -4.71 -4.29 -14.48
CA LYS A 140 -4.40 -5.68 -14.84
C LYS A 140 -4.94 -6.69 -13.84
N ILE A 141 -4.88 -6.37 -12.55
CA ILE A 141 -5.45 -7.24 -11.51
C ILE A 141 -6.95 -7.02 -11.28
N GLU A 142 -7.58 -6.14 -12.06
CA GLU A 142 -9.01 -5.77 -11.93
C GLU A 142 -9.38 -5.33 -10.50
N TYR A 143 -8.47 -4.56 -9.85
CA TYR A 143 -8.59 -4.28 -8.43
C TYR A 143 -9.84 -3.45 -8.09
N GLN A 144 -10.28 -2.56 -8.98
CA GLN A 144 -11.53 -1.81 -8.82
C GLN A 144 -12.75 -2.75 -8.76
N ALA A 145 -12.83 -3.71 -9.67
CA ALA A 145 -13.92 -4.70 -9.66
C ALA A 145 -13.90 -5.55 -8.38
N TYR A 146 -12.70 -5.90 -7.91
CA TYR A 146 -12.52 -6.59 -6.63
C TYR A 146 -13.02 -5.74 -5.46
N LEU A 147 -12.65 -4.46 -5.37
CA LEU A 147 -13.13 -3.57 -4.30
C LEU A 147 -14.64 -3.45 -4.29
N ILE A 148 -15.27 -3.29 -5.47
CA ILE A 148 -16.73 -3.24 -5.61
C ILE A 148 -17.38 -4.55 -5.14
N SER A 149 -16.80 -5.71 -5.50
CA SER A 149 -17.34 -7.01 -5.10
C SER A 149 -17.26 -7.29 -3.60
N GLU A 150 -16.26 -6.73 -2.91
CA GLU A 150 -16.07 -6.87 -1.46
C GLU A 150 -16.76 -5.75 -0.66
N ASP A 151 -17.34 -4.76 -1.35
CA ASP A 151 -17.92 -3.58 -0.73
C ASP A 151 -19.27 -3.87 -0.07
N LYS A 152 -19.26 -3.95 1.26
CA LYS A 152 -20.46 -4.08 2.10
C LYS A 152 -20.92 -2.76 2.72
N LYS A 153 -20.12 -1.68 2.59
CA LYS A 153 -20.32 -0.42 3.31
C LYS A 153 -20.50 0.78 2.40
N GLY A 154 -20.33 0.64 1.08
CA GLY A 154 -20.38 1.73 0.12
C GLY A 154 -19.11 2.58 0.11
N ASP A 155 -17.94 2.01 0.48
CA ASP A 155 -16.67 2.73 0.57
C ASP A 155 -15.68 2.42 -0.57
N ALA A 156 -16.11 1.65 -1.60
CA ALA A 156 -15.25 1.26 -2.72
C ALA A 156 -14.67 2.48 -3.48
N LEU A 157 -15.46 3.53 -3.70
CA LEU A 157 -14.99 4.76 -4.36
C LEU A 157 -13.89 5.45 -3.54
N MET A 158 -14.09 5.59 -2.22
CA MET A 158 -13.09 6.17 -1.33
C MET A 158 -11.77 5.37 -1.35
N ARG A 159 -11.85 4.05 -1.45
CA ARG A 159 -10.65 3.20 -1.57
C ARG A 159 -9.95 3.38 -2.92
N MET A 160 -10.70 3.62 -4.00
CA MET A 160 -10.11 3.96 -5.30
C MET A 160 -9.45 5.34 -5.27
N ASP A 161 -10.01 6.31 -4.56
CA ASP A 161 -9.37 7.62 -4.34
C ASP A 161 -8.06 7.47 -3.59
N ASN A 162 -7.99 6.60 -2.58
CA ASN A 162 -6.74 6.27 -1.88
C ASN A 162 -5.67 5.70 -2.84
N ILE A 163 -6.06 4.81 -3.76
CA ILE A 163 -5.13 4.26 -4.77
C ILE A 163 -4.68 5.36 -5.74
N SER A 164 -5.57 6.24 -6.16
CA SER A 164 -5.23 7.38 -7.02
C SER A 164 -4.23 8.32 -6.33
N GLU A 165 -4.38 8.53 -5.04
CA GLU A 165 -3.44 9.29 -4.21
C GLU A 165 -2.07 8.61 -4.10
N LEU A 166 -2.03 7.27 -3.95
CA LEU A 166 -0.79 6.50 -3.99
C LEU A 166 -0.06 6.69 -5.31
N ILE A 167 -0.78 6.59 -6.44
CA ILE A 167 -0.20 6.79 -7.79
C ILE A 167 0.31 8.23 -7.95
N GLY A 168 -0.41 9.21 -7.41
CA GLY A 168 0.04 10.60 -7.36
C GLY A 168 1.38 10.76 -6.63
N ASN A 169 1.52 10.11 -5.47
CA ASN A 169 2.77 10.11 -4.71
C ASN A 169 3.92 9.45 -5.47
N ILE A 170 3.67 8.30 -6.09
CA ILE A 170 4.66 7.63 -6.94
C ILE A 170 5.16 8.60 -8.02
N LYS A 171 4.25 9.33 -8.68
CA LYS A 171 4.59 10.29 -9.73
C LYS A 171 5.39 11.50 -9.21
N GLU A 172 5.16 11.93 -7.98
CA GLU A 172 5.96 12.98 -7.33
C GLU A 172 7.38 12.51 -7.10
N ILE A 173 7.56 11.34 -6.47
CA ILE A 173 8.88 10.76 -6.19
C ILE A 173 9.65 10.46 -7.48
N GLU A 174 8.96 9.94 -8.49
CA GLU A 174 9.55 9.57 -9.80
C GLU A 174 10.24 10.74 -10.49
N ARG A 175 9.81 11.99 -10.25
CA ARG A 175 10.44 13.20 -10.84
C ARG A 175 11.83 13.49 -10.27
N ASP A 176 12.08 13.07 -9.02
CA ASP A 176 13.29 13.40 -8.28
C ASP A 176 14.23 12.19 -8.16
N VAL A 177 13.95 11.09 -8.87
CA VAL A 177 14.79 9.88 -8.88
C VAL A 177 16.13 10.19 -9.56
N PRO A 178 17.27 9.91 -8.90
CA PRO A 178 18.57 10.10 -9.50
C PRO A 178 18.76 9.25 -10.76
N GLU A 179 19.56 9.77 -11.71
CA GLU A 179 19.87 9.05 -12.92
C GLU A 179 20.59 7.71 -12.63
N GLY A 180 20.06 6.63 -13.18
CA GLY A 180 20.59 5.26 -12.98
C GLY A 180 20.01 4.51 -11.79
N GLU A 181 19.16 5.14 -10.98
CA GLU A 181 18.46 4.46 -9.89
C GLU A 181 17.07 3.94 -10.31
N SER A 182 16.63 2.87 -9.65
CA SER A 182 15.28 2.33 -9.86
C SER A 182 14.23 3.18 -9.13
N ALA A 183 13.31 3.76 -9.88
CA ALA A 183 12.21 4.53 -9.29
C ALA A 183 11.39 3.68 -8.29
N LEU A 184 11.23 2.38 -8.56
CA LEU A 184 10.55 1.46 -7.65
C LEU A 184 11.32 1.29 -6.33
N SER A 185 12.63 1.14 -6.37
CA SER A 185 13.45 1.00 -5.16
C SER A 185 13.42 2.28 -4.34
N VAL A 186 13.64 3.44 -4.96
CA VAL A 186 13.59 4.74 -4.30
C VAL A 186 12.22 4.99 -3.65
N PHE A 187 11.14 4.65 -4.35
CA PHE A 187 9.79 4.75 -3.81
C PHE A 187 9.60 3.85 -2.58
N LEU A 188 9.98 2.57 -2.67
CA LEU A 188 9.83 1.63 -1.55
C LEU A 188 10.67 2.03 -0.33
N GLU A 189 11.88 2.53 -0.53
CA GLU A 189 12.73 3.06 0.54
C GLU A 189 12.10 4.29 1.21
N SER A 190 11.55 5.21 0.43
CA SER A 190 10.87 6.40 0.97
C SER A 190 9.68 6.02 1.85
N VAL A 191 8.91 5.00 1.47
CA VAL A 191 7.78 4.50 2.26
C VAL A 191 8.25 3.78 3.53
N ALA A 192 9.35 3.04 3.46
CA ALA A 192 9.93 2.37 4.64
C ALA A 192 10.36 3.39 5.71
N LEU A 193 11.03 4.47 5.29
CA LEU A 193 11.44 5.56 6.21
C LEU A 193 10.23 6.21 6.91
N VAL A 194 9.13 6.44 6.19
CA VAL A 194 7.88 6.97 6.77
C VAL A 194 7.33 6.01 7.83
N SER A 195 7.34 4.70 7.55
CA SER A 195 6.79 3.68 8.46
C SER A 195 7.63 3.52 9.74
N ASP A 196 8.96 3.68 9.66
CA ASP A 196 9.87 3.54 10.80
C ASP A 196 9.78 4.75 11.75
N ILE A 197 9.70 5.96 11.24
CA ILE A 197 9.51 7.18 12.04
C ILE A 197 8.17 7.14 12.77
N ASP A 198 7.15 6.58 12.14
CA ASP A 198 5.83 6.38 12.73
C ASP A 198 5.82 5.44 13.95
N SER A 199 6.85 4.61 14.13
CA SER A 199 7.01 3.71 15.27
C SER A 199 7.74 4.34 16.46
N LEU A 200 8.37 5.52 16.27
CA LEU A 200 9.12 6.23 17.30
C LEU A 200 8.22 7.14 18.13
N ASP A 201 8.03 6.72 19.37
CA ASP A 201 7.67 7.46 20.59
C ASP A 201 6.26 8.08 20.72
N GLU A 202 5.42 7.35 21.46
CA GLU A 202 4.12 7.84 21.98
C GLU A 202 4.26 8.75 23.24
N SER A 203 5.47 9.06 23.72
CA SER A 203 5.70 9.58 25.07
C SER A 203 5.58 11.10 25.25
N GLU A 204 5.67 11.90 24.19
CA GLU A 204 5.72 13.38 24.31
C GLU A 204 4.50 14.15 23.75
N GLY A 205 3.39 13.49 23.52
CA GLY A 205 2.25 14.11 22.87
C GLY A 205 2.44 14.16 21.34
N ALA A 206 1.39 13.98 20.59
CA ALA A 206 1.42 13.91 19.12
C ALA A 206 0.32 14.81 18.53
N VAL A 207 0.59 15.39 17.36
CA VAL A 207 -0.43 16.12 16.60
C VAL A 207 -1.55 15.15 16.20
N ALA A 208 -2.79 15.51 16.50
CA ALA A 208 -3.94 14.69 16.16
C ALA A 208 -4.36 14.94 14.69
N LEU A 209 -4.38 13.88 13.88
CA LEU A 209 -4.89 13.91 12.52
C LEU A 209 -6.22 13.16 12.47
N MET A 210 -7.27 13.80 11.95
CA MET A 210 -8.57 13.15 11.88
C MET A 210 -9.51 13.79 10.86
N THR A 211 -10.53 13.04 10.45
CA THR A 211 -11.62 13.62 9.67
C THR A 211 -12.51 14.48 10.57
N LEU A 212 -13.21 15.46 9.97
CA LEU A 212 -14.21 16.26 10.68
C LEU A 212 -15.26 15.42 11.41
N HIS A 213 -15.65 14.29 10.82
CA HIS A 213 -16.61 13.38 11.47
C HIS A 213 -16.02 12.72 12.72
N SER A 214 -14.74 12.35 12.68
CA SER A 214 -14.02 11.75 13.82
C SER A 214 -13.77 12.76 14.94
N ALA A 215 -13.70 14.06 14.60
CA ALA A 215 -13.45 15.14 15.56
C ALA A 215 -14.68 15.52 16.39
N LYS A 216 -15.88 15.01 16.04
CA LYS A 216 -17.10 15.35 16.76
C LYS A 216 -17.02 14.99 18.24
N GLY A 217 -17.13 16.00 19.10
CA GLY A 217 -17.08 15.84 20.57
C GLY A 217 -15.65 15.87 21.15
N LEU A 218 -14.63 16.10 20.33
CA LEU A 218 -13.26 16.34 20.78
C LEU A 218 -12.94 17.84 20.79
N GLU A 219 -12.07 18.27 21.69
CA GLU A 219 -11.63 19.65 21.82
C GLU A 219 -10.10 19.72 21.82
N PHE A 220 -9.56 20.66 21.03
CA PHE A 220 -8.13 20.90 20.95
C PHE A 220 -7.83 22.40 21.08
N PRO A 221 -6.75 22.79 21.78
CA PRO A 221 -6.35 24.20 21.91
C PRO A 221 -6.08 24.88 20.56
N VAL A 222 -5.53 24.14 19.59
CA VAL A 222 -5.23 24.64 18.24
C VAL A 222 -5.72 23.67 17.19
N VAL A 223 -6.52 24.16 16.25
CA VAL A 223 -7.07 23.35 15.16
C VAL A 223 -6.71 23.95 13.81
N PHE A 224 -6.13 23.13 12.95
CA PHE A 224 -5.93 23.43 11.54
C PHE A 224 -6.97 22.68 10.72
N MET A 225 -7.62 23.39 9.80
CA MET A 225 -8.53 22.79 8.83
C MET A 225 -7.86 22.77 7.46
N ALA A 226 -7.53 21.57 6.97
CA ALA A 226 -6.83 21.36 5.70
C ALA A 226 -7.81 21.04 4.57
N GLY A 227 -7.44 21.43 3.33
CA GLY A 227 -8.22 21.11 2.14
C GLY A 227 -9.55 21.86 2.05
N MET A 228 -9.57 23.14 2.44
CA MET A 228 -10.72 24.06 2.35
C MET A 228 -10.92 24.53 0.91
N GLU A 229 -11.33 23.63 0.01
CA GLU A 229 -11.51 23.89 -1.41
C GLU A 229 -12.99 23.76 -1.78
N GLU A 230 -13.45 24.56 -2.78
CA GLU A 230 -14.80 24.41 -3.33
C GLU A 230 -15.04 22.99 -3.85
N ASN A 231 -16.20 22.42 -3.57
CA ASN A 231 -16.62 21.04 -3.86
C ASN A 231 -15.92 19.93 -3.04
N VAL A 232 -14.98 20.26 -2.17
CA VAL A 232 -14.39 19.34 -1.18
C VAL A 232 -14.91 19.68 0.20
N PHE A 233 -14.97 20.99 0.51
CA PHE A 233 -15.54 21.53 1.72
C PHE A 233 -16.74 22.42 1.34
N PRO A 234 -17.90 22.33 2.03
CA PRO A 234 -19.01 23.21 1.77
C PRO A 234 -18.70 24.66 2.07
#